data_3d2fdb6522fc2c5499df1db548cf0527
#
_entry.id   3d2fdb6522fc2c5499df1db548cf0527
#
_cell.length_a   1.000
_cell.length_b   1.000
_cell.length_c   1.000
_cell.angle_alpha   90.00
_cell.angle_beta   90.00
_cell.angle_gamma   90.00
#
_symmetry.space_group_name_H-M   'P 1'
#
loop_
_entity.id
_entity.type
_entity.pdbx_description
1 polymer ?
#
loop_
_entity_poly.entity_id
_entity_poly.type
_entity_poly.pdbx_seq_one_letter_code
_entity_poly.pdbx_strand_id
1 'polypeptide(L)'
;MREETGVKKKIKKLGYKIVHVPHEVIENYNACYRVKYEGKMIFPPAADKLGIPLNEIWISRKWKEFEEYILYHELMEIKHRAEGFSVEEAHELASKDAHEKYKGDPKHERLLREINVASKETLTELLGIDESLFQKIKRNRPYHKMDELLEKIPSMEKQLFEKLKEHFWCIN
;
A
#
# COMPACT_ATOMS: atom_id res chain seq x y z
N MET A 1 -0.98 16.36 23.28
CA MET A 1 -1.73 15.87 22.09
C MET A 1 -0.83 15.92 20.88
N ARG A 2 -0.77 14.83 20.14
CA ARG A 2 -0.09 14.85 18.86
C ARG A 2 -0.98 15.56 17.84
N GLU A 3 -0.45 16.53 17.12
CA GLU A 3 -1.16 17.14 16.01
C GLU A 3 -1.48 16.09 14.94
N GLU A 4 -2.66 16.19 14.36
CA GLU A 4 -3.00 15.35 13.21
C GLU A 4 -2.07 15.70 12.04
N THR A 5 -1.66 14.68 11.29
CA THR A 5 -0.85 14.89 10.09
C THR A 5 -1.62 15.72 9.07
N GLY A 6 -0.90 16.44 8.20
CA GLY A 6 -1.52 17.23 7.13
C GLY A 6 -2.40 16.40 6.22
N VAL A 7 -2.06 15.14 5.99
CA VAL A 7 -2.83 14.19 5.17
C VAL A 7 -4.19 13.91 5.82
N LYS A 8 -4.21 13.60 7.11
CA LYS A 8 -5.47 13.35 7.83
C LYS A 8 -6.38 14.57 7.82
N LYS A 9 -5.81 15.76 8.02
CA LYS A 9 -6.58 17.00 7.94
C LYS A 9 -7.21 17.21 6.57
N LYS A 10 -6.46 16.96 5.51
CA LYS A 10 -6.98 17.06 4.13
C LYS A 10 -8.12 16.08 3.88
N ILE A 11 -7.97 14.85 4.30
CA ILE A 11 -8.99 13.81 4.15
C ILE A 11 -10.27 14.20 4.88
N LYS A 12 -10.15 14.68 6.12
CA LYS A 12 -11.30 15.13 6.92
C LYS A 12 -11.98 16.35 6.30
N LYS A 13 -11.22 17.29 5.75
CA LYS A 13 -11.77 18.46 5.05
C LYS A 13 -12.58 18.10 3.82
N LEU A 14 -12.24 17.00 3.17
CA LEU A 14 -13.02 16.49 2.03
C LEU A 14 -14.32 15.82 2.46
N GLY A 15 -14.54 15.67 3.77
CA GLY A 15 -15.73 15.03 4.32
C GLY A 15 -15.61 13.51 4.46
N TYR A 16 -14.40 12.99 4.37
CA TYR A 16 -14.15 11.55 4.47
C TYR A 16 -13.83 11.14 5.90
N LYS A 17 -14.36 9.99 6.31
CA LYS A 17 -14.09 9.38 7.61
C LYS A 17 -12.99 8.34 7.46
N ILE A 18 -11.98 8.41 8.31
CA ILE A 18 -10.91 7.41 8.38
C ILE A 18 -11.31 6.36 9.43
N VAL A 19 -11.41 5.11 9.01
CA VAL A 19 -11.81 4.02 9.89
C VAL A 19 -10.67 3.02 10.00
N HIS A 20 -10.18 2.79 11.21
CA HIS A 20 -9.16 1.80 11.48
C HIS A 20 -9.84 0.46 11.75
N VAL A 21 -9.62 -0.50 10.88
CA VAL A 21 -10.24 -1.83 10.97
C VAL A 21 -9.22 -2.91 11.31
N PRO A 22 -9.65 -4.00 11.99
CA PRO A 22 -8.78 -5.16 12.16
C PRO A 22 -8.30 -5.67 10.80
N HIS A 23 -7.06 -6.15 10.75
CA HIS A 23 -6.47 -6.57 9.47
C HIS A 23 -7.29 -7.67 8.78
N GLU A 24 -7.83 -8.60 9.53
CA GLU A 24 -8.66 -9.69 9.01
C GLU A 24 -9.96 -9.21 8.33
N VAL A 25 -10.45 -8.02 8.68
CA VAL A 25 -11.64 -7.43 8.06
C VAL A 25 -11.33 -6.96 6.63
N ILE A 26 -10.16 -6.37 6.43
CA ILE A 26 -9.75 -5.82 5.13
C ILE A 26 -8.95 -6.83 4.29
N GLU A 27 -8.66 -8.00 4.90
CA GLU A 27 -7.96 -9.12 4.25
C GLU A 27 -6.59 -8.71 3.67
N ASN A 28 -6.45 -8.83 2.35
CA ASN A 28 -5.20 -8.61 1.64
C ASN A 28 -4.92 -7.15 1.30
N TYR A 29 -5.82 -6.25 1.68
CA TYR A 29 -5.66 -4.84 1.36
C TYR A 29 -5.10 -4.09 2.56
N ASN A 30 -4.21 -3.15 2.31
CA ASN A 30 -3.67 -2.30 3.38
C ASN A 30 -4.67 -1.21 3.73
N ALA A 31 -5.33 -0.68 2.71
CA ALA A 31 -6.40 0.30 2.81
C ALA A 31 -7.34 0.16 1.62
N CYS A 32 -8.55 0.67 1.76
CA CYS A 32 -9.53 0.71 0.69
C CYS A 32 -10.51 1.85 0.96
N TYR A 33 -11.22 2.29 -0.06
CA TYR A 33 -12.06 3.47 0.06
C TYR A 33 -13.30 3.39 -0.84
N ARG A 34 -14.33 4.14 -0.44
CA ARG A 34 -15.48 4.49 -1.29
C ARG A 34 -15.78 5.96 -1.00
N VAL A 35 -15.56 6.82 -1.99
CA VAL A 35 -15.70 8.25 -1.79
C VAL A 35 -16.39 8.93 -2.97
N LYS A 36 -16.99 10.09 -2.71
CA LYS A 36 -17.42 11.01 -3.76
C LYS A 36 -16.39 12.16 -3.79
N TYR A 37 -15.70 12.28 -4.92
CA TYR A 37 -14.68 13.31 -5.11
C TYR A 37 -15.02 14.15 -6.34
N GLU A 38 -15.15 15.45 -6.15
CA GLU A 38 -15.53 16.39 -7.23
C GLU A 38 -16.76 15.91 -8.02
N GLY A 39 -17.77 15.42 -7.30
CA GLY A 39 -19.02 14.94 -7.89
C GLY A 39 -18.97 13.54 -8.50
N LYS A 40 -17.81 12.88 -8.45
CA LYS A 40 -17.62 11.53 -9.01
C LYS A 40 -17.56 10.48 -7.92
N MET A 41 -18.23 9.37 -8.14
CA MET A 41 -18.14 8.20 -7.26
C MET A 41 -16.85 7.43 -7.59
N ILE A 42 -15.95 7.29 -6.61
CA ILE A 42 -14.64 6.66 -6.80
C ILE A 42 -14.45 5.56 -5.77
N PHE A 43 -14.26 4.34 -6.26
CA PHE A 43 -13.96 3.18 -5.42
C PHE A 43 -13.32 2.06 -6.26
N PRO A 44 -12.39 1.29 -5.69
CA PRO A 44 -11.91 0.08 -6.35
C PRO A 44 -12.93 -1.06 -6.19
N PRO A 45 -12.86 -2.12 -7.01
CA PRO A 45 -13.79 -3.25 -6.90
C PRO A 45 -13.86 -3.88 -5.50
N ALA A 46 -12.75 -3.87 -4.77
CA ALA A 46 -12.68 -4.39 -3.40
C ALA A 46 -13.65 -3.70 -2.44
N ALA A 47 -14.01 -2.43 -2.69
CA ALA A 47 -14.92 -1.69 -1.82
C ALA A 47 -16.31 -2.33 -1.74
N ASP A 48 -16.79 -2.92 -2.84
CA ASP A 48 -18.07 -3.62 -2.86
C ASP A 48 -18.00 -4.91 -2.03
N LYS A 49 -16.93 -5.66 -2.22
CA LYS A 49 -16.68 -6.90 -1.48
C LYS A 49 -16.61 -6.65 0.03
N LEU A 50 -15.94 -5.56 0.42
CA LEU A 50 -15.78 -5.19 1.83
C LEU A 50 -16.98 -4.48 2.42
N GLY A 51 -17.91 -4.00 1.60
CA GLY A 51 -19.08 -3.28 2.06
C GLY A 51 -18.77 -1.89 2.62
N ILE A 52 -17.79 -1.19 2.05
CA ILE A 52 -17.36 0.13 2.55
C ILE A 52 -18.45 1.17 2.29
N PRO A 53 -18.92 1.87 3.34
CA PRO A 53 -19.88 2.95 3.17
C PRO A 53 -19.32 4.15 2.40
N LEU A 54 -20.18 4.97 1.83
CA LEU A 54 -19.79 6.17 1.11
C LEU A 54 -19.03 7.14 2.01
N ASN A 55 -17.95 7.71 1.47
CA ASN A 55 -17.09 8.70 2.12
C ASN A 55 -16.32 8.13 3.32
N GLU A 56 -15.99 6.85 3.25
CA GLU A 56 -15.10 6.23 4.21
C GLU A 56 -13.82 5.70 3.54
N ILE A 57 -12.72 5.86 4.26
CA ILE A 57 -11.44 5.25 3.92
C ILE A 57 -11.10 4.31 5.07
N TRP A 58 -11.01 3.03 4.74
CA TRP A 58 -10.66 1.99 5.71
C TRP A 58 -9.17 1.70 5.61
N ILE A 59 -8.50 1.66 6.77
CA ILE A 59 -7.09 1.30 6.86
C ILE A 59 -6.91 0.22 7.92
N SER A 60 -6.10 -0.78 7.61
CA SER A 60 -5.77 -1.84 8.55
C SER A 60 -5.01 -1.28 9.75
N ARG A 61 -5.40 -1.69 10.96
CA ARG A 61 -4.71 -1.34 12.20
C ARG A 61 -3.26 -1.80 12.21
N LYS A 62 -2.94 -2.82 11.44
CA LYS A 62 -1.59 -3.36 11.28
C LYS A 62 -0.61 -2.28 10.80
N TRP A 63 -1.09 -1.32 10.01
CA TRP A 63 -0.28 -0.26 9.41
C TRP A 63 -0.30 1.07 10.17
N LYS A 64 -0.77 1.09 11.40
CA LYS A 64 -0.92 2.32 12.16
C LYS A 64 0.35 3.17 12.22
N GLU A 65 1.51 2.54 12.38
CA GLU A 65 2.81 3.23 12.42
C GLU A 65 3.10 4.00 11.12
N PHE A 66 2.62 3.48 10.00
CA PHE A 66 2.87 4.02 8.67
C PHE A 66 1.63 4.66 8.04
N GLU A 67 0.59 4.94 8.83
CA GLU A 67 -0.70 5.37 8.29
C GLU A 67 -0.64 6.66 7.47
N GLU A 68 0.23 7.59 7.81
CA GLU A 68 0.39 8.83 7.05
C GLU A 68 0.72 8.55 5.58
N TYR A 69 1.67 7.65 5.34
CA TYR A 69 2.12 7.32 3.99
C TYR A 69 1.05 6.56 3.20
N ILE A 70 0.39 5.63 3.86
CA ILE A 70 -0.65 4.83 3.24
C ILE A 70 -1.87 5.69 2.90
N LEU A 71 -2.29 6.56 3.81
CA LEU A 71 -3.39 7.49 3.57
C LEU A 71 -3.06 8.51 2.47
N TYR A 72 -1.83 8.97 2.40
CA TYR A 72 -1.39 9.84 1.31
C TYR A 72 -1.51 9.12 -0.04
N HIS A 73 -1.06 7.88 -0.10
CA HIS A 73 -1.19 7.05 -1.29
C HIS A 73 -2.65 6.93 -1.72
N GLU A 74 -3.55 6.60 -0.78
CA GLU A 74 -4.98 6.46 -1.07
C GLU A 74 -5.57 7.77 -1.57
N LEU A 75 -5.21 8.89 -0.97
CA LEU A 75 -5.70 10.20 -1.40
C LEU A 75 -5.24 10.53 -2.83
N MET A 76 -3.98 10.25 -3.15
CA MET A 76 -3.45 10.47 -4.50
C MET A 76 -4.11 9.53 -5.51
N GLU A 77 -4.34 8.28 -5.14
CA GLU A 77 -5.06 7.33 -5.98
C GLU A 77 -6.47 7.84 -6.32
N ILE A 78 -7.18 8.34 -5.33
CA ILE A 78 -8.51 8.94 -5.51
C ILE A 78 -8.45 10.09 -6.51
N LYS A 79 -7.48 10.99 -6.38
CA LYS A 79 -7.29 12.12 -7.27
C LYS A 79 -7.03 11.69 -8.72
N HIS A 80 -6.13 10.74 -8.91
CA HIS A 80 -5.82 10.24 -10.25
C HIS A 80 -7.01 9.49 -10.86
N ARG A 81 -7.76 8.72 -10.05
CA ARG A 81 -8.99 8.09 -10.52
C ARG A 81 -10.01 9.14 -10.99
N ALA A 82 -10.13 10.24 -10.28
CA ALA A 82 -11.02 11.35 -10.66
C ALA A 82 -10.61 12.00 -11.99
N GLU A 83 -9.31 11.98 -12.30
CA GLU A 83 -8.79 12.47 -13.58
C GLU A 83 -9.05 11.51 -14.75
N GLY A 84 -9.55 10.31 -14.48
CA GLY A 84 -9.88 9.32 -15.50
C GLY A 84 -8.93 8.14 -15.63
N PHE A 85 -7.91 8.06 -14.80
CA PHE A 85 -7.00 6.92 -14.80
C PHE A 85 -7.68 5.66 -14.25
N SER A 86 -7.25 4.50 -14.74
CA SER A 86 -7.72 3.20 -14.20
C SER A 86 -7.23 3.00 -12.77
N VAL A 87 -7.79 1.99 -12.08
CA VAL A 87 -7.36 1.62 -10.72
C VAL A 87 -5.85 1.35 -10.71
N GLU A 88 -5.37 0.56 -11.67
CA GLU A 88 -3.98 0.17 -11.76
C GLU A 88 -3.05 1.35 -12.05
N GLU A 89 -3.39 2.17 -13.04
CA GLU A 89 -2.63 3.37 -13.39
C GLU A 89 -2.60 4.36 -12.22
N ALA A 90 -3.75 4.59 -11.59
CA ALA A 90 -3.85 5.51 -10.45
C ALA A 90 -3.02 5.03 -9.27
N HIS A 91 -2.99 3.71 -9.03
CA HIS A 91 -2.16 3.10 -7.99
C HIS A 91 -0.67 3.35 -8.24
N GLU A 92 -0.21 3.14 -9.48
CA GLU A 92 1.19 3.40 -9.84
C GLU A 92 1.56 4.87 -9.70
N LEU A 93 0.69 5.77 -10.17
CA LEU A 93 0.91 7.22 -10.05
C LEU A 93 0.94 7.67 -8.59
N ALA A 94 0.05 7.13 -7.76
CA ALA A 94 0.02 7.42 -6.33
C ALA A 94 1.30 6.96 -5.63
N SER A 95 1.83 5.82 -6.02
CA SER A 95 3.11 5.32 -5.49
C SER A 95 4.27 6.26 -5.83
N LYS A 96 4.31 6.78 -7.06
CA LYS A 96 5.31 7.77 -7.48
C LYS A 96 5.17 9.08 -6.71
N ASP A 97 3.94 9.55 -6.53
CA ASP A 97 3.65 10.77 -5.75
C ASP A 97 4.14 10.64 -4.31
N ALA A 98 3.88 9.51 -3.68
CA ALA A 98 4.32 9.25 -2.31
C ALA A 98 5.85 9.18 -2.22
N HIS A 99 6.49 8.53 -3.19
CA HIS A 99 7.95 8.44 -3.26
C HIS A 99 8.59 9.84 -3.36
N GLU A 100 8.04 10.70 -4.20
CA GLU A 100 8.53 12.06 -4.37
C GLU A 100 8.31 12.92 -3.12
N LYS A 101 7.09 12.84 -2.54
CA LYS A 101 6.74 13.63 -1.35
C LYS A 101 7.60 13.29 -0.14
N TYR A 102 7.84 12.00 0.09
CA TYR A 102 8.53 11.53 1.28
C TYR A 102 9.99 11.15 1.04
N LYS A 103 10.56 11.61 -0.07
CA LYS A 103 11.95 11.38 -0.41
C LYS A 103 12.86 11.86 0.72
N GLY A 104 13.76 10.98 1.17
CA GLY A 104 14.67 11.26 2.28
C GLY A 104 14.10 11.04 3.67
N ASP A 105 12.82 10.66 3.79
CA ASP A 105 12.22 10.30 5.08
C ASP A 105 12.59 8.85 5.42
N PRO A 106 13.40 8.62 6.49
CA PRO A 106 13.85 7.25 6.82
C PRO A 106 12.70 6.29 7.13
N LYS A 107 11.62 6.75 7.71
CA LYS A 107 10.46 5.93 8.03
C LYS A 107 9.73 5.49 6.76
N HIS A 108 9.59 6.37 5.79
CA HIS A 108 9.03 6.03 4.48
C HIS A 108 9.92 5.04 3.74
N GLU A 109 11.23 5.24 3.78
CA GLU A 109 12.21 4.32 3.19
C GLU A 109 12.08 2.91 3.79
N ARG A 110 11.85 2.82 5.10
CA ARG A 110 11.60 1.55 5.79
C ARG A 110 10.31 0.90 5.29
N LEU A 111 9.25 1.67 5.09
CA LEU A 111 7.99 1.17 4.55
C LEU A 111 8.18 0.59 3.13
N LEU A 112 8.97 1.25 2.29
CA LEU A 112 9.25 0.79 0.92
C LEU A 112 9.93 -0.59 0.88
N ARG A 113 10.54 -1.02 1.98
CA ARG A 113 11.20 -2.32 2.11
C ARG A 113 10.34 -3.37 2.80
N GLU A 114 9.10 -3.07 3.11
CA GLU A 114 8.17 -4.08 3.62
C GLU A 114 7.68 -4.94 2.46
N ILE A 115 7.79 -6.26 2.60
CA ILE A 115 7.61 -7.21 1.48
C ILE A 115 6.21 -7.18 0.86
N ASN A 116 5.18 -6.84 1.63
CA ASN A 116 3.80 -6.79 1.12
C ASN A 116 3.50 -5.53 0.32
N VAL A 117 4.33 -4.49 0.41
CA VAL A 117 4.13 -3.23 -0.30
C VAL A 117 5.29 -2.85 -1.21
N ALA A 118 6.41 -3.55 -1.14
CA ALA A 118 7.60 -3.24 -1.93
C ALA A 118 7.28 -3.23 -3.42
N SER A 119 7.70 -2.16 -4.10
CA SER A 119 7.48 -2.02 -5.54
C SER A 119 8.51 -2.81 -6.34
N LYS A 120 8.19 -3.03 -7.63
CA LYS A 120 9.13 -3.61 -8.58
C LYS A 120 10.43 -2.82 -8.63
N GLU A 121 10.34 -1.48 -8.66
CA GLU A 121 11.50 -0.61 -8.72
C GLU A 121 12.43 -0.82 -7.53
N THR A 122 11.86 -0.87 -6.31
CA THR A 122 12.64 -1.08 -5.09
C THR A 122 13.34 -2.44 -5.11
N LEU A 123 12.62 -3.50 -5.48
CA LEU A 123 13.17 -4.85 -5.55
C LEU A 123 14.24 -4.97 -6.64
N THR A 124 14.03 -4.35 -7.79
CA THR A 124 14.98 -4.37 -8.90
C THR A 124 16.26 -3.60 -8.57
N GLU A 125 16.13 -2.40 -8.02
CA GLU A 125 17.26 -1.56 -7.66
C GLU A 125 18.17 -2.18 -6.61
N LEU A 126 17.58 -2.83 -5.60
CA LEU A 126 18.34 -3.40 -4.51
C LEU A 126 18.89 -4.80 -4.81
N LEU A 127 18.15 -5.63 -5.52
CA LEU A 127 18.49 -7.05 -5.70
C LEU A 127 18.45 -7.55 -7.14
N GLY A 128 18.17 -6.68 -8.11
CA GLY A 128 18.11 -7.09 -9.50
C GLY A 128 16.97 -8.06 -9.83
N ILE A 129 15.88 -8.03 -9.05
CA ILE A 129 14.73 -8.91 -9.27
C ILE A 129 14.04 -8.56 -10.60
N ASP A 130 13.83 -9.58 -11.46
CA ASP A 130 13.20 -9.39 -12.75
C ASP A 130 11.65 -9.37 -12.65
N GLU A 131 11.00 -9.03 -13.76
CA GLU A 131 9.55 -8.93 -13.84
C GLU A 131 8.86 -10.23 -13.44
N SER A 132 9.36 -11.36 -13.94
CA SER A 132 8.77 -12.68 -13.68
C SER A 132 8.75 -13.00 -12.19
N LEU A 133 9.87 -12.78 -11.50
CA LEU A 133 9.98 -13.04 -10.07
C LEU A 133 9.15 -12.03 -9.27
N PHE A 134 9.15 -10.77 -9.67
CA PHE A 134 8.30 -9.77 -9.03
C PHE A 134 6.83 -10.15 -9.09
N GLN A 135 6.35 -10.61 -10.24
CA GLN A 135 4.95 -11.05 -10.37
C GLN A 135 4.63 -12.24 -9.46
N LYS A 136 5.57 -13.15 -9.28
CA LYS A 136 5.41 -14.27 -8.33
C LYS A 136 5.31 -13.77 -6.90
N ILE A 137 6.18 -12.83 -6.51
CA ILE A 137 6.15 -12.22 -5.17
C ILE A 137 4.81 -11.53 -4.95
N LYS A 138 4.37 -10.71 -5.89
CA LYS A 138 3.11 -9.98 -5.82
C LYS A 138 1.88 -10.89 -5.71
N ARG A 139 1.81 -11.93 -6.55
CA ARG A 139 0.68 -12.86 -6.58
C ARG A 139 0.54 -13.67 -5.30
N ASN A 140 1.63 -13.90 -4.59
CA ASN A 140 1.63 -14.70 -3.36
C ASN A 140 1.45 -13.88 -2.09
N ARG A 141 1.26 -12.56 -2.22
CA ARG A 141 0.91 -11.70 -1.07
C ARG A 141 -0.49 -12.04 -0.54
N PRO A 142 -0.75 -11.90 0.77
CA PRO A 142 0.13 -11.34 1.78
C PRO A 142 1.10 -12.36 2.38
N TYR A 143 2.23 -11.87 2.88
CA TYR A 143 3.18 -12.64 3.67
C TYR A 143 3.05 -12.24 5.14
N HIS A 144 3.06 -13.21 6.03
CA HIS A 144 3.01 -12.97 7.48
C HIS A 144 4.40 -13.01 8.11
N LYS A 145 5.37 -13.59 7.40
CA LYS A 145 6.79 -13.65 7.78
C LYS A 145 7.62 -13.82 6.51
N MET A 146 8.89 -13.45 6.57
CA MET A 146 9.79 -13.55 5.40
C MET A 146 9.95 -14.99 4.91
N ASP A 147 9.97 -15.96 5.81
CA ASP A 147 10.15 -17.37 5.45
C ASP A 147 9.07 -17.91 4.50
N GLU A 148 7.89 -17.31 4.49
CA GLU A 148 6.82 -17.69 3.57
C GLU A 148 7.18 -17.47 2.10
N LEU A 149 8.15 -16.63 1.80
CA LEU A 149 8.64 -16.44 0.42
C LEU A 149 9.14 -17.75 -0.17
N LEU A 150 9.92 -18.52 0.59
CA LEU A 150 10.40 -19.83 0.14
C LEU A 150 9.26 -20.86 0.06
N GLU A 151 8.35 -20.81 1.00
CA GLU A 151 7.20 -21.74 1.03
C GLU A 151 6.28 -21.54 -0.17
N LYS A 152 6.01 -20.28 -0.52
CA LYS A 152 5.09 -19.92 -1.60
C LYS A 152 5.75 -19.84 -2.97
N ILE A 153 7.08 -19.65 -3.01
CA ILE A 153 7.86 -19.58 -4.24
C ILE A 153 9.02 -20.57 -4.15
N PRO A 154 8.75 -21.88 -4.31
CA PRO A 154 9.81 -22.89 -4.18
C PRO A 154 10.96 -22.76 -5.19
N SER A 155 10.71 -22.07 -6.30
CA SER A 155 11.73 -21.81 -7.33
C SER A 155 12.73 -20.72 -6.95
N MET A 156 12.50 -20.00 -5.86
CA MET A 156 13.41 -18.94 -5.41
C MET A 156 14.74 -19.52 -4.94
N GLU A 157 15.85 -18.98 -5.46
CA GLU A 157 17.19 -19.38 -5.03
C GLU A 157 17.44 -18.98 -3.58
N LYS A 158 18.06 -19.87 -2.83
CA LYS A 158 18.35 -19.65 -1.41
C LYS A 158 19.22 -18.41 -1.17
N GLN A 159 20.22 -18.17 -2.03
CA GLN A 159 21.08 -16.98 -1.92
C GLN A 159 20.27 -15.68 -2.08
N LEU A 160 19.34 -15.66 -3.02
CA LEU A 160 18.47 -14.51 -3.23
C LEU A 160 17.55 -14.29 -2.02
N PHE A 161 17.01 -15.38 -1.47
CA PHE A 161 16.19 -15.31 -0.26
C PHE A 161 16.95 -14.72 0.92
N GLU A 162 18.21 -15.13 1.13
CA GLU A 162 19.04 -14.56 2.19
C GLU A 162 19.28 -13.06 1.99
N LYS A 163 19.50 -12.61 0.74
CA LYS A 163 19.63 -11.19 0.43
C LYS A 163 18.32 -10.43 0.65
N LEU A 164 17.19 -11.04 0.31
CA LEU A 164 15.88 -10.44 0.60
C LEU A 164 15.70 -10.22 2.10
N LYS A 165 16.09 -11.19 2.94
CA LYS A 165 16.00 -11.06 4.39
C LYS A 165 16.90 -9.96 4.95
N GLU A 166 18.02 -9.67 4.32
CA GLU A 166 18.92 -8.59 4.73
C GLU A 166 18.37 -7.21 4.45
N HIS A 167 17.63 -7.05 3.34
CA HIS A 167 17.19 -5.74 2.84
C HIS A 167 15.70 -5.48 3.00
N PHE A 168 14.91 -6.51 3.18
CA PHE A 168 13.45 -6.43 3.29
C PHE A 168 12.96 -7.02 4.61
N TRP A 169 11.77 -6.63 5.00
CA TRP A 169 11.15 -7.09 6.23
C TRP A 169 9.67 -7.34 6.04
N CYS A 170 9.04 -8.01 6.99
CA CYS A 170 7.62 -8.32 6.95
C CYS A 170 6.95 -7.81 8.23
N ILE A 171 5.87 -7.04 8.06
CA ILE A 171 5.11 -6.54 9.21
C ILE A 171 4.33 -7.68 9.87
N ASN A 172 4.27 -7.65 11.19
CA ASN A 172 3.51 -8.62 11.98
C ASN A 172 2.17 -8.04 12.40
#